data_f9fee06770f745876d28ec961a511295
#
_entry.id   f9fee06770f745876d28ec961a511295
#
_cell.length_a   1.000
_cell.length_b   1.000
_cell.length_c   1.000
_cell.angle_alpha   90.00
_cell.angle_beta   90.00
_cell.angle_gamma   90.00
#
_symmetry.space_group_name_H-M   'P 1'
#
loop_
_entity.id
_entity.type
_entity.pdbx_description
1 polymer ?
#
loop_
_entity_poly.entity_id
_entity_poly.type
_entity_poly.pdbx_seq_one_letter_code
_entity_poly.pdbx_strand_id
1 'polypeptide(L)'
;MIRIKLSRILGEKRKPQAELARMTGIRPATISELYNEIATSISFENLDKICDALDCDVSDIIVYEKNTISEIRYRTGKPKKSDE
;
A
#
# COMPACT_ATOMS: atom_id res chain seq x y z
N MET A 1 6.41 -9.79 -1.81
CA MET A 1 4.98 -9.45 -1.80
C MET A 1 4.81 -7.95 -1.58
N ILE A 2 3.74 -7.42 -2.10
CA ILE A 2 3.45 -5.99 -1.93
C ILE A 2 2.87 -5.77 -0.54
N ARG A 3 3.39 -4.77 0.14
CA ARG A 3 2.90 -4.39 1.47
C ARG A 3 2.39 -2.97 1.43
N ILE A 4 1.32 -2.72 2.16
CA ILE A 4 0.74 -1.39 2.28
C ILE A 4 1.13 -0.85 3.64
N LYS A 5 1.88 0.25 3.63
CA LYS A 5 2.43 0.84 4.85
C LYS A 5 1.70 2.11 5.26
N LEU A 6 0.42 2.21 4.91
CA LEU A 6 -0.35 3.41 5.23
C LEU A 6 -0.44 3.65 6.73
N SER A 7 -0.58 2.59 7.51
CA SER A 7 -0.67 2.75 8.96
C SER A 7 0.60 3.37 9.53
N ARG A 8 1.76 3.01 8.97
CA ARG A 8 3.02 3.57 9.43
C ARG A 8 3.11 5.05 9.12
N ILE A 9 2.79 5.45 7.89
CA ILE A 9 2.92 6.86 7.52
C ILE A 9 1.89 7.73 8.26
N LEU A 10 0.68 7.20 8.47
CA LEU A 10 -0.30 7.94 9.26
C LEU A 10 0.15 8.08 10.70
N GLY A 11 0.77 7.05 11.25
CA GLY A 11 1.30 7.12 12.61
C GLY A 11 2.42 8.15 12.72
N GLU A 12 3.31 8.17 11.75
CA GLU A 12 4.41 9.13 11.75
C GLU A 12 3.92 10.56 11.66
N LYS A 13 2.87 10.76 10.87
CA LYS A 13 2.32 12.11 10.70
C LYS A 13 1.23 12.44 11.70
N ARG A 14 0.92 11.48 12.56
CA ARG A 14 -0.07 11.65 13.63
C ARG A 14 -1.43 12.07 13.08
N LYS A 15 -1.84 11.42 11.98
CA LYS A 15 -3.13 11.68 11.36
C LYS A 15 -4.02 10.46 11.48
N PRO A 16 -5.26 10.63 11.94
CA PRO A 16 -6.19 9.50 11.98
C PRO A 16 -6.75 9.21 10.59
N GLN A 17 -7.27 7.99 10.44
CA GLN A 17 -7.87 7.59 9.17
C GLN A 17 -8.98 8.54 8.73
N ALA A 18 -9.79 8.98 9.69
CA ALA A 18 -10.92 9.85 9.37
C ALA A 18 -10.46 11.16 8.74
N GLU A 19 -9.33 11.68 9.20
CA GLU A 19 -8.83 12.92 8.63
C GLU A 19 -8.34 12.70 7.21
N LEU A 20 -7.66 11.59 6.97
CA LEU A 20 -7.21 11.29 5.60
C LEU A 20 -8.40 11.13 4.67
N ALA A 21 -9.46 10.45 5.11
CA ALA A 21 -10.65 10.30 4.29
C ALA A 21 -11.24 11.65 3.97
N ARG A 22 -11.29 12.55 4.95
CA ARG A 22 -11.84 13.89 4.74
C ARG A 22 -10.98 14.69 3.77
N MET A 23 -9.66 14.59 3.91
CA MET A 23 -8.75 15.36 3.06
C MET A 23 -8.77 14.90 1.60
N THR A 24 -8.97 13.62 1.38
CA THR A 24 -8.86 13.04 0.04
C THR A 24 -10.21 12.84 -0.63
N GLY A 25 -11.29 12.81 0.14
CA GLY A 25 -12.58 12.45 -0.40
C GLY A 25 -12.74 10.97 -0.65
N ILE A 26 -11.77 10.17 -0.26
CA ILE A 26 -11.84 8.71 -0.40
C ILE A 26 -12.75 8.18 0.69
N ARG A 27 -13.53 7.15 0.37
CA ARG A 27 -14.45 6.57 1.34
C ARG A 27 -13.70 6.06 2.56
N PRO A 28 -14.25 6.26 3.77
CA PRO A 28 -13.58 5.76 4.97
C PRO A 28 -13.35 4.25 4.95
N ALA A 29 -14.27 3.49 4.34
CA ALA A 29 -14.09 2.04 4.24
C ALA A 29 -12.86 1.70 3.40
N THR A 30 -12.63 2.44 2.31
CA THR A 30 -11.47 2.22 1.48
C THR A 30 -10.18 2.54 2.23
N ILE A 31 -10.18 3.64 2.98
CA ILE A 31 -9.03 4.01 3.79
C ILE A 31 -8.75 2.92 4.83
N SER A 32 -9.81 2.41 5.47
CA SER A 32 -9.66 1.37 6.48
C SER A 32 -9.07 0.09 5.89
N GLU A 33 -9.52 -0.29 4.69
CA GLU A 33 -8.97 -1.47 4.02
C GLU A 33 -7.50 -1.32 3.72
N LEU A 34 -7.10 -0.13 3.31
CA LEU A 34 -5.69 0.14 3.05
C LEU A 34 -4.89 0.14 4.35
N TYR A 35 -5.45 0.75 5.38
CA TYR A 35 -4.78 0.85 6.68
C TYR A 35 -4.53 -0.54 7.27
N ASN A 36 -5.48 -1.43 7.11
CA ASN A 36 -5.39 -2.77 7.68
C ASN A 36 -4.81 -3.80 6.71
N GLU A 37 -4.34 -3.37 5.57
CA GLU A 37 -3.70 -4.22 4.56
C GLU A 37 -4.61 -5.33 4.05
N ILE A 38 -5.91 -5.09 4.00
CA ILE A 38 -6.84 -6.06 3.42
C ILE A 38 -7.27 -5.66 2.02
N ALA A 39 -6.89 -4.46 1.57
CA ALA A 39 -7.16 -4.04 0.21
C ALA A 39 -6.33 -4.87 -0.76
N THR A 40 -6.93 -5.25 -1.87
CA THR A 40 -6.24 -6.00 -2.91
C THR A 40 -5.84 -5.14 -4.10
N SER A 41 -6.29 -3.89 -4.11
CA SER A 41 -5.95 -2.97 -5.19
C SER A 41 -6.15 -1.55 -4.71
N ILE A 42 -5.56 -0.62 -5.45
CA ILE A 42 -5.76 0.79 -5.22
C ILE A 42 -5.64 1.46 -6.59
N SER A 43 -6.54 2.40 -6.88
CA SER A 43 -6.46 3.12 -8.14
C SER A 43 -5.31 4.13 -8.07
N PHE A 44 -4.76 4.45 -9.22
CA PHE A 44 -3.73 5.48 -9.28
C PHE A 44 -4.28 6.81 -8.82
N GLU A 45 -5.54 7.07 -9.10
CA GLU A 45 -6.17 8.31 -8.66
C GLU A 45 -6.18 8.40 -7.13
N ASN A 46 -6.57 7.33 -6.46
CA ASN A 46 -6.59 7.33 -5.00
C ASN A 46 -5.19 7.40 -4.43
N LEU A 47 -4.25 6.69 -5.04
CA LEU A 47 -2.87 6.71 -4.60
C LEU A 47 -2.30 8.12 -4.71
N ASP A 48 -2.60 8.80 -5.82
CA ASP A 48 -2.16 10.18 -6.03
C ASP A 48 -2.71 11.10 -4.96
N LYS A 49 -4.00 10.95 -4.65
CA LYS A 49 -4.64 11.79 -3.63
C LYS A 49 -4.02 11.59 -2.25
N ILE A 50 -3.69 10.35 -1.92
CA ILE A 50 -3.09 10.05 -0.63
C ILE A 50 -1.69 10.63 -0.54
N CYS A 51 -0.89 10.47 -1.58
CA CYS A 51 0.45 11.02 -1.61
C CYS A 51 0.42 12.53 -1.47
N ASP A 52 -0.52 13.17 -2.17
CA ASP A 52 -0.65 14.62 -2.11
C ASP A 52 -1.07 15.07 -0.71
N ALA A 53 -2.07 14.40 -0.15
CA ALA A 53 -2.59 14.77 1.16
C ALA A 53 -1.56 14.60 2.27
N LEU A 54 -0.72 13.57 2.16
CA LEU A 54 0.28 13.27 3.19
C LEU A 54 1.65 13.82 2.85
N ASP A 55 1.80 14.46 1.69
CA ASP A 55 3.07 15.01 1.24
C ASP A 55 4.16 13.94 1.33
N CYS A 56 3.92 12.82 0.68
CA CYS A 56 4.85 11.70 0.72
C CYS A 56 4.93 11.05 -0.65
N ASP A 57 5.88 10.13 -0.79
CA ASP A 57 6.06 9.38 -2.03
C ASP A 57 5.27 8.10 -2.01
N VAL A 58 5.06 7.53 -3.19
CA VAL A 58 4.42 6.22 -3.31
C VAL A 58 5.15 5.19 -2.46
N SER A 59 6.48 5.26 -2.44
CA SER A 59 7.29 4.30 -1.69
C SER A 59 7.08 4.38 -0.18
N ASP A 60 6.50 5.46 0.31
CA ASP A 60 6.15 5.56 1.72
C ASP A 60 4.87 4.81 2.04
N ILE A 61 4.07 4.52 1.03
CA ILE A 61 2.77 3.90 1.21
C ILE A 61 2.79 2.44 0.79
N ILE A 62 3.40 2.15 -0.34
CA ILE A 62 3.42 0.80 -0.92
C ILE A 62 4.86 0.40 -1.14
N VAL A 63 5.22 -0.78 -0.65
CA VAL A 63 6.57 -1.29 -0.82
C VAL A 63 6.50 -2.74 -1.25
N TYR A 64 7.58 -3.20 -1.85
CA TYR A 64 7.73 -4.61 -2.16
C TYR A 64 8.70 -5.22 -1.16
N GLU A 65 8.26 -6.28 -0.50
CA GLU A 65 9.11 -7.02 0.41
C GLU A 65 9.26 -8.44 -0.12
N LYS A 66 10.46 -8.92 -0.14
CA LYS A 66 10.69 -10.27 -0.56
C LYS A 66 10.03 -11.24 0.41
N ASN A 67 9.38 -12.22 -0.16
CA ASN A 67 8.76 -13.28 0.62
C ASN A 67 9.55 -14.54 0.32
N THR A 68 10.45 -14.88 1.21
CA THR A 68 11.39 -15.96 0.97
C THR A 68 10.68 -17.27 0.68
N ILE A 69 9.65 -17.58 1.43
CA ILE A 69 8.93 -18.83 1.24
C ILE A 69 8.21 -18.82 -0.09
N SER A 70 7.55 -17.74 -0.41
CA SER A 70 6.86 -17.62 -1.69
C SER A 70 7.84 -17.67 -2.86
N GLU A 71 8.99 -17.05 -2.69
CA GLU A 71 10.01 -17.11 -3.73
C GLU A 71 10.46 -18.53 -3.98
N ILE A 72 10.66 -19.28 -2.93
CA ILE A 72 11.09 -20.67 -3.08
C ILE A 72 10.04 -21.46 -3.84
N ARG A 73 8.77 -21.30 -3.48
CA ARG A 73 7.70 -21.99 -4.19
C ARG A 73 7.65 -21.59 -5.65
N TYR A 74 7.79 -20.32 -5.90
CA TYR A 74 7.78 -19.82 -7.26
C TYR A 74 8.87 -20.46 -8.08
N ARG A 75 10.07 -20.53 -7.53
CA ARG A 75 11.20 -21.06 -8.27
C ARG A 75 11.06 -22.52 -8.55
N THR A 76 10.47 -23.25 -7.62
CA THR A 76 10.23 -24.65 -7.85
C THR A 76 9.09 -24.87 -8.81
N GLY A 77 8.15 -23.92 -8.87
CA GLY A 77 6.99 -24.08 -9.70
C GLY A 77 7.13 -23.52 -11.08
N LYS A 78 8.11 -22.60 -11.33
CA LYS A 78 8.26 -21.99 -12.65
C LYS A 78 9.59 -21.28 -12.71
N PRO A 79 10.06 -21.12 -13.92
CA PRO A 79 11.27 -20.35 -14.16
C PRO A 79 11.01 -18.90 -13.87
N LYS A 80 11.60 -18.06 -13.99
CA LYS A 80 11.18 -16.79 -13.67
C LYS A 80 11.33 -15.64 -14.62
N LYS A 81 11.11 -15.51 -14.76
CA LYS A 81 11.09 -14.67 -15.24
C LYS A 81 11.51 -13.92 -15.55
N SER A 82 11.67 -14.04 -15.44
CA SER A 82 12.06 -13.48 -15.86
C SER A 82 12.31 -12.89 -16.24
N ASP A 83 12.31 -13.04 -16.11
CA ASP A 83 12.64 -12.69 -16.59
C ASP A 83 12.87 -12.29 -16.97
N GLU A 84 12.74 -12.42 -16.78
CA GLU A 84 13.03 -12.26 -17.35
C GLU A 84 13.21 -11.94 -17.75
#